data_f244bafc679fc504d918d936ffbd4d57
#
_entry.id   f244bafc679fc504d918d936ffbd4d57
#
_cell.length_a   1.000
_cell.length_b   1.000
_cell.length_c   1.000
_cell.angle_alpha   90.00
_cell.angle_beta   90.00
_cell.angle_gamma   90.00
#
_symmetry.space_group_name_H-M   'P 1'
#
loop_
_entity.id
_entity.type
_entity.pdbx_description
1 polymer ?
#
loop_
_entity_poly.entity_id
_entity_poly.type
_entity_poly.pdbx_seq_one_letter_code
_entity_poly.pdbx_strand_id
1 'polypeptide(L)'
;MVKTKGASVHASSHSWIGPGGATMRSIAFIAFVCVLCASSTSALAPHPWRRTGVRPERLRAQIRRGELDRPSRIGPSPAFPAPPARWIEQALDHHDTSGMDARTWRQRYFLNDRWFKNRDDLETNADDATDPPLAFLCVGGEGPALTPDVVTTGGVHCALMCQMAKDRGALIVALEHRFYGASQPTGDLSLQSLRFLSSTQALADAAALITSLNAQYGGAHGGGGGAMRWVSFGGSYPGMVASWLRLKFPHLVHAAVASSAPVQAQLEMRGYDEVVGDALAEADVGGSPACVDNVIKAFAHVSDLLATPAGRSRLVASFHVCAVETEIPNVGPLQALASRAEFVSALTEVFPAQSNDPACGTPGCDIRAACDVMTGADGGADGGADGGVGGGASTELERLARLSKMAFGGECVDVDHDSNVKHLASAELPVGWEDGAGDFERSWFWQTCTEFGFYQTCVDGSRCPFIVVPNAQTLDFNTEVCAKVFGNMSVAGVVDGAATRSNVRYGGWHPGSTRVLFPSGGVDPWRLVDLYFRMGN
;
A
#
# COMPACT_ATOMS: atom_id res chain seq x y z
N MET A 1 31.53 38.79 7.72
CA MET A 1 32.48 38.02 8.55
C MET A 1 31.79 37.54 9.78
N VAL A 2 31.26 36.36 9.83
CA VAL A 2 31.09 35.53 11.04
C VAL A 2 31.05 34.07 10.55
N LYS A 3 32.00 33.29 11.04
CA LYS A 3 32.20 31.87 10.76
C LYS A 3 31.16 31.04 11.53
N THR A 4 30.45 30.16 10.87
CA THR A 4 29.67 29.12 11.53
C THR A 4 30.54 27.89 11.76
N LYS A 5 30.66 27.51 13.04
CA LYS A 5 31.32 26.29 13.49
C LYS A 5 30.35 25.11 13.37
N GLY A 6 30.88 24.00 12.85
CA GLY A 6 30.18 22.71 12.84
C GLY A 6 29.90 22.20 14.27
N ALA A 7 28.70 21.67 14.46
CA ALA A 7 28.31 20.99 15.67
C ALA A 7 28.45 19.47 15.46
N SER A 8 29.42 18.88 16.15
CA SER A 8 29.51 17.42 16.30
C SER A 8 28.48 16.98 17.35
N VAL A 9 27.62 16.06 16.98
CA VAL A 9 26.66 15.45 17.90
C VAL A 9 27.40 14.35 18.68
N HIS A 10 27.69 14.63 19.95
CA HIS A 10 28.06 13.60 20.92
C HIS A 10 26.81 12.90 21.44
N ALA A 11 26.68 11.61 21.15
CA ALA A 11 25.69 10.76 21.78
C ALA A 11 26.11 10.48 23.23
N SER A 12 25.45 11.09 24.20
CA SER A 12 25.55 10.75 25.60
C SER A 12 24.65 9.55 25.91
N SER A 13 25.29 8.43 26.26
CA SER A 13 24.63 7.22 26.76
C SER A 13 24.17 7.45 28.21
N HIS A 14 22.87 7.60 28.44
CA HIS A 14 22.30 7.42 29.77
C HIS A 14 21.68 6.02 29.86
N SER A 15 22.32 5.18 30.67
CA SER A 15 21.84 3.87 31.06
C SER A 15 20.77 4.00 32.14
N TRP A 16 19.54 3.60 31.85
CA TRP A 16 18.53 3.34 32.88
C TRP A 16 18.53 1.85 33.19
N ILE A 17 18.94 1.47 34.37
CA ILE A 17 18.88 0.12 34.92
C ILE A 17 17.55 0.03 35.71
N GLY A 18 16.56 -0.67 35.14
CA GLY A 18 15.40 -1.16 35.87
C GLY A 18 15.65 -2.62 36.29
N PRO A 19 15.04 -3.12 37.36
CA PRO A 19 15.32 -4.45 37.86
C PRO A 19 14.67 -5.51 36.96
N GLY A 20 15.50 -6.21 36.20
CA GLY A 20 15.11 -7.25 35.26
C GLY A 20 16.01 -7.22 34.00
N GLY A 21 17.26 -7.64 34.17
CA GLY A 21 18.30 -7.53 33.15
C GLY A 21 18.04 -8.43 31.93
N ALA A 22 17.48 -7.85 30.89
CA ALA A 22 17.63 -8.34 29.54
C ALA A 22 18.29 -7.22 28.72
N THR A 23 19.49 -7.49 28.26
CA THR A 23 20.40 -6.51 27.66
C THR A 23 19.82 -5.93 26.36
N MET A 24 19.77 -4.62 26.29
CA MET A 24 19.27 -3.74 25.21
C MET A 24 20.02 -3.89 23.86
N ARG A 25 20.92 -4.86 23.71
CA ARG A 25 21.71 -5.09 22.48
C ARG A 25 20.89 -5.60 21.29
N SER A 26 19.78 -6.28 21.53
CA SER A 26 18.96 -6.87 20.44
C SER A 26 18.03 -5.85 19.74
N ILE A 27 17.63 -4.77 20.42
CA ILE A 27 16.69 -3.77 19.86
C ILE A 27 17.42 -2.78 18.96
N ALA A 28 18.65 -2.39 19.29
CA ALA A 28 19.45 -1.47 18.47
C ALA A 28 19.83 -2.07 17.11
N PHE A 29 19.98 -3.40 17.02
CA PHE A 29 20.30 -4.08 15.77
C PHE A 29 19.09 -4.18 14.83
N ILE A 30 17.88 -4.33 15.39
CA ILE A 30 16.64 -4.34 14.61
C ILE A 30 16.39 -2.95 13.99
N ALA A 31 16.67 -1.87 14.70
CA ALA A 31 16.51 -0.50 14.19
C ALA A 31 17.46 -0.20 13.01
N PHE A 32 18.70 -0.68 13.05
CA PHE A 32 19.67 -0.43 11.98
C PHE A 32 19.36 -1.21 10.70
N VAL A 33 18.80 -2.42 10.83
CA VAL A 33 18.42 -3.25 9.68
C VAL A 33 17.15 -2.74 9.01
N CYS A 34 16.22 -2.14 9.75
CA CYS A 34 14.98 -1.60 9.18
C CYS A 34 15.16 -0.28 8.40
N VAL A 35 16.19 0.53 8.70
CA VAL A 35 16.50 1.72 7.89
C VAL A 35 16.93 1.35 6.47
N LEU A 36 17.50 0.15 6.28
CA LEU A 36 17.81 -0.39 4.95
C LEU A 36 16.60 -1.01 4.24
N CYS A 37 15.48 -1.27 4.96
CA CYS A 37 14.23 -1.77 4.35
C CYS A 37 13.48 -0.71 3.57
N ALA A 38 13.59 0.55 3.96
CA ALA A 38 12.89 1.65 3.28
C ALA A 38 13.40 1.90 1.85
N SER A 39 14.57 1.37 1.51
CA SER A 39 15.17 1.54 0.18
C SER A 39 14.93 0.36 -0.77
N SER A 40 14.24 -0.68 -0.37
CA SER A 40 13.98 -1.86 -1.21
C SER A 40 12.51 -2.29 -1.28
N THR A 41 11.57 -1.42 -0.85
CA THR A 41 10.16 -1.62 -1.16
C THR A 41 9.98 -1.30 -2.64
N SER A 42 10.06 -2.33 -3.47
CA SER A 42 9.52 -2.28 -4.83
C SER A 42 8.16 -1.63 -4.77
N ALA A 43 7.92 -0.66 -5.65
CA ALA A 43 6.69 0.10 -5.71
C ALA A 43 5.50 -0.82 -5.44
N LEU A 44 4.83 -0.62 -4.31
CA LEU A 44 3.45 -1.01 -4.18
C LEU A 44 2.77 -0.32 -5.34
N ALA A 45 2.22 -1.08 -6.25
CA ALA A 45 1.38 -0.50 -7.29
C ALA A 45 0.41 0.46 -6.60
N PRO A 46 0.26 1.68 -7.08
CA PRO A 46 -0.68 2.62 -6.48
C PRO A 46 -1.99 1.88 -6.28
N HIS A 47 -2.61 2.06 -5.13
CA HIS A 47 -3.87 1.38 -4.82
C HIS A 47 -4.86 1.64 -5.93
N PRO A 48 -5.28 0.62 -6.66
CA PRO A 48 -5.91 0.80 -7.97
C PRO A 48 -7.17 1.64 -7.90
N TRP A 49 -7.98 1.51 -6.88
CA TRP A 49 -9.32 2.08 -6.81
C TRP A 49 -9.38 3.63 -6.72
N ARG A 50 -8.27 4.28 -6.38
CA ARG A 50 -8.29 5.73 -6.18
C ARG A 50 -8.11 6.56 -7.42
N ARG A 51 -7.44 6.01 -8.35
CA ARG A 51 -6.97 6.75 -9.49
C ARG A 51 -7.26 6.01 -10.78
N THR A 52 -7.90 4.86 -10.72
CA THR A 52 -7.93 4.02 -11.88
C THR A 52 -9.27 3.98 -12.56
N GLY A 53 -9.29 4.52 -13.70
CA GLY A 53 -9.89 3.87 -14.82
C GLY A 53 -9.13 2.63 -15.32
N VAL A 54 -8.35 1.92 -14.50
CA VAL A 54 -7.72 0.68 -14.95
C VAL A 54 -8.76 -0.43 -14.94
N ARG A 55 -9.23 -0.77 -16.13
CA ARG A 55 -10.07 -1.96 -16.30
C ARG A 55 -9.32 -3.19 -15.79
N PRO A 56 -9.99 -4.17 -15.18
CA PRO A 56 -9.38 -5.43 -14.72
C PRO A 56 -8.51 -6.11 -15.78
N GLU A 57 -8.80 -5.88 -17.04
CA GLU A 57 -8.04 -6.36 -18.18
C GLU A 57 -6.64 -5.76 -18.29
N ARG A 58 -6.44 -4.53 -17.80
CA ARG A 58 -5.12 -3.87 -17.79
C ARG A 58 -4.22 -4.41 -16.68
N LEU A 59 -4.77 -4.56 -15.47
CA LEU A 59 -4.06 -5.24 -14.39
C LEU A 59 -3.69 -6.66 -14.80
N ARG A 60 -4.59 -7.39 -15.49
CA ARG A 60 -4.31 -8.71 -16.08
C ARG A 60 -3.25 -8.66 -17.18
N ALA A 61 -3.18 -7.59 -17.97
CA ALA A 61 -2.14 -7.40 -18.97
C ALA A 61 -0.79 -7.10 -18.34
N GLN A 62 -0.74 -6.32 -17.25
CA GLN A 62 0.47 -6.05 -16.48
C GLN A 62 0.95 -7.29 -15.73
N ILE A 63 0.05 -8.05 -15.11
CA ILE A 63 0.35 -9.34 -14.48
C ILE A 63 0.87 -10.33 -15.54
N ARG A 64 0.22 -10.43 -16.70
CA ARG A 64 0.66 -11.31 -17.81
C ARG A 64 1.99 -10.89 -18.43
N ARG A 65 2.35 -9.60 -18.39
CA ARG A 65 3.66 -9.10 -18.85
C ARG A 65 4.77 -9.27 -17.81
N GLY A 66 4.47 -9.77 -16.61
CA GLY A 66 5.44 -9.91 -15.52
C GLY A 66 5.96 -8.57 -15.00
N GLU A 67 5.26 -7.47 -15.25
CA GLU A 67 5.67 -6.13 -14.82
C GLU A 67 5.39 -5.89 -13.34
N LEU A 68 4.37 -6.54 -12.79
CA LEU A 68 4.06 -6.53 -11.35
C LEU A 68 4.81 -7.63 -10.56
N ASP A 69 5.33 -8.64 -11.26
CA ASP A 69 6.03 -9.79 -10.68
C ASP A 69 7.56 -9.70 -10.81
N ARG A 70 8.14 -8.51 -10.90
CA ARG A 70 9.61 -8.44 -10.79
C ARG A 70 9.99 -8.64 -9.33
N PRO A 71 10.50 -9.83 -8.96
CA PRO A 71 11.07 -10.01 -7.63
C PRO A 71 12.17 -8.97 -7.48
N SER A 72 12.18 -8.29 -6.33
CA SER A 72 13.33 -7.52 -5.90
C SER A 72 14.58 -8.36 -6.23
N ARG A 73 15.59 -7.76 -6.86
CA ARG A 73 16.84 -8.42 -7.25
C ARG A 73 17.68 -8.83 -6.02
N ILE A 74 17.05 -9.54 -5.10
CA ILE A 74 17.74 -10.46 -4.21
C ILE A 74 18.07 -11.64 -5.14
N GLY A 75 19.34 -11.84 -5.45
CA GLY A 75 19.80 -12.80 -6.45
C GLY A 75 19.11 -14.15 -6.35
N PRO A 76 19.09 -14.96 -7.40
CA PRO A 76 18.33 -16.19 -7.46
C PRO A 76 18.64 -17.04 -6.23
N SER A 77 17.68 -17.12 -5.33
CA SER A 77 17.72 -18.10 -4.24
C SER A 77 17.75 -19.47 -4.91
N PRO A 78 18.57 -20.41 -4.46
CA PRO A 78 18.59 -21.74 -5.04
C PRO A 78 17.14 -22.26 -5.10
N ALA A 79 16.77 -22.82 -6.24
CA ALA A 79 15.41 -23.25 -6.57
C ALA A 79 14.93 -24.33 -5.57
N PHE A 80 14.27 -23.88 -4.51
CA PHE A 80 13.53 -24.77 -3.63
C PHE A 80 12.07 -24.77 -4.06
N PRO A 81 11.39 -25.92 -3.96
CA PRO A 81 9.98 -25.97 -4.27
C PRO A 81 9.21 -24.97 -3.37
N ALA A 82 8.34 -24.18 -3.99
CA ALA A 82 7.47 -23.25 -3.29
C ALA A 82 6.63 -24.00 -2.25
N PRO A 83 6.50 -23.50 -1.01
CA PRO A 83 5.63 -24.10 -0.01
C PRO A 83 4.18 -24.17 -0.52
N PRO A 84 3.47 -25.28 -0.31
CA PRO A 84 2.09 -25.40 -0.71
C PRO A 84 1.19 -24.47 0.12
N ALA A 85 0.09 -24.04 -0.46
CA ALA A 85 -0.97 -23.36 0.26
C ALA A 85 -1.51 -24.27 1.37
N ARG A 86 -1.70 -23.70 2.56
CA ARG A 86 -2.32 -24.33 3.71
C ARG A 86 -3.63 -23.59 4.04
N TRP A 87 -4.49 -24.24 4.78
CA TRP A 87 -5.81 -23.73 5.11
C TRP A 87 -6.10 -23.92 6.60
N ILE A 88 -6.72 -22.90 7.19
CA ILE A 88 -7.23 -22.94 8.54
C ILE A 88 -8.73 -22.66 8.54
N GLU A 89 -9.50 -23.35 9.38
CA GLU A 89 -10.88 -23.01 9.63
C GLU A 89 -10.97 -21.80 10.57
N GLN A 90 -11.72 -20.79 10.15
CA GLN A 90 -11.98 -19.56 10.88
C GLN A 90 -13.47 -19.41 11.14
N ALA A 91 -13.84 -18.78 12.26
CA ALA A 91 -15.21 -18.33 12.46
C ALA A 91 -15.55 -17.25 11.41
N LEU A 92 -16.75 -17.31 10.84
CA LEU A 92 -17.21 -16.27 9.92
C LEU A 92 -17.31 -14.93 10.65
N ASP A 93 -17.90 -14.94 11.85
CA ASP A 93 -17.99 -13.78 12.73
C ASP A 93 -17.34 -14.09 14.09
N HIS A 94 -16.14 -13.57 14.32
CA HIS A 94 -15.45 -13.68 15.61
C HIS A 94 -16.10 -12.85 16.73
N HIS A 95 -17.04 -11.98 16.39
CA HIS A 95 -17.69 -11.08 17.34
C HIS A 95 -19.12 -11.51 17.70
N ASP A 96 -19.59 -12.64 17.17
CA ASP A 96 -20.86 -13.21 17.62
C ASP A 96 -20.75 -13.71 19.06
N THR A 97 -21.19 -12.87 20.00
CA THR A 97 -21.22 -13.21 21.42
C THR A 97 -22.42 -14.08 21.80
N SER A 98 -23.37 -14.28 20.89
CA SER A 98 -24.55 -15.11 21.13
C SER A 98 -24.24 -16.60 21.00
N GLY A 99 -23.16 -16.95 20.28
CA GLY A 99 -22.83 -18.32 19.91
C GLY A 99 -23.83 -18.97 18.94
N MET A 100 -24.74 -18.19 18.34
CA MET A 100 -25.74 -18.69 17.40
C MET A 100 -25.20 -18.78 15.97
N ASP A 101 -24.18 -18.03 15.61
CA ASP A 101 -23.53 -18.11 14.31
C ASP A 101 -22.31 -19.02 14.36
N ALA A 102 -22.55 -20.32 14.20
CA ALA A 102 -21.48 -21.34 14.17
C ALA A 102 -20.86 -21.53 12.77
N ARG A 103 -21.11 -20.60 11.82
CA ARG A 103 -20.54 -20.72 10.48
C ARG A 103 -19.04 -20.55 10.51
N THR A 104 -18.36 -21.41 9.76
CA THR A 104 -16.91 -21.36 9.55
C THR A 104 -16.59 -21.23 8.09
N TRP A 105 -15.37 -20.84 7.78
CA TRP A 105 -14.83 -20.72 6.44
C TRP A 105 -13.35 -21.05 6.42
N ARG A 106 -12.79 -21.33 5.25
CA ARG A 106 -11.39 -21.71 5.10
C ARG A 106 -10.57 -20.53 4.64
N GLN A 107 -9.55 -20.15 5.46
CA GLN A 107 -8.60 -19.09 5.17
C GLN A 107 -7.26 -19.66 4.73
N ARG A 108 -6.70 -19.11 3.66
CA ARG A 108 -5.42 -19.52 3.11
C ARG A 108 -4.26 -18.91 3.90
N TYR A 109 -3.21 -19.71 4.10
CA TYR A 109 -1.94 -19.23 4.62
C TYR A 109 -0.78 -20.01 4.00
N PHE A 110 0.42 -19.44 4.05
CA PHE A 110 1.66 -20.10 3.66
C PHE A 110 2.56 -20.22 4.88
N LEU A 111 3.39 -21.27 4.90
CA LEU A 111 4.29 -21.55 6.01
C LEU A 111 5.61 -22.10 5.46
N ASN A 112 6.73 -21.58 6.00
CA ASN A 112 8.07 -22.06 5.73
C ASN A 112 8.79 -22.31 7.06
N ASP A 113 9.05 -23.57 7.37
CA ASP A 113 9.71 -24.03 8.59
C ASP A 113 11.18 -24.43 8.35
N ARG A 114 11.70 -24.19 7.17
CA ARG A 114 13.02 -24.62 6.75
C ARG A 114 14.16 -24.19 7.68
N TRP A 115 14.09 -22.99 8.20
CA TRP A 115 15.10 -22.44 9.10
C TRP A 115 14.68 -22.48 10.57
N PHE A 116 13.47 -22.97 10.81
CA PHE A 116 12.90 -22.97 12.15
C PHE A 116 13.72 -23.85 13.09
N LYS A 117 14.12 -23.25 14.21
CA LYS A 117 14.72 -23.93 15.35
C LYS A 117 13.67 -24.10 16.43
N ASN A 118 13.30 -25.34 16.69
CA ASN A 118 12.41 -25.67 17.78
C ASN A 118 13.13 -25.53 19.13
N ARG A 119 12.45 -25.78 20.24
CA ARG A 119 13.03 -25.66 21.58
C ARG A 119 14.18 -26.64 21.81
N ASP A 120 14.07 -27.85 21.29
CA ASP A 120 15.10 -28.88 21.46
C ASP A 120 16.40 -28.49 20.72
N ASP A 121 16.28 -27.78 19.59
CA ASP A 121 17.44 -27.25 18.85
C ASP A 121 18.12 -26.07 19.57
N LEU A 122 17.37 -25.32 20.41
CA LEU A 122 17.88 -24.17 21.16
C LEU A 122 18.57 -24.59 22.47
N GLU A 123 18.18 -25.71 23.08
CA GLU A 123 18.75 -26.21 24.35
C GLU A 123 20.23 -26.61 24.25
N THR A 124 20.80 -26.71 23.04
CA THR A 124 22.23 -27.04 22.83
C THR A 124 23.19 -25.89 23.17
N ASN A 125 22.67 -24.65 23.33
CA ASN A 125 23.47 -23.48 23.71
C ASN A 125 22.93 -22.89 25.02
N ALA A 126 23.73 -22.92 26.08
CA ALA A 126 23.33 -22.54 27.44
C ALA A 126 22.77 -21.12 27.58
N ASP A 127 23.13 -20.20 26.67
CA ASP A 127 22.64 -18.82 26.66
C ASP A 127 21.27 -18.65 25.98
N ASP A 128 20.84 -19.60 25.12
CA ASP A 128 19.59 -19.55 24.35
C ASP A 128 18.49 -20.47 24.93
N ALA A 129 18.82 -21.33 25.87
CA ALA A 129 17.95 -22.39 26.39
C ALA A 129 16.65 -21.87 27.08
N THR A 130 16.60 -20.60 27.45
CA THR A 130 15.43 -19.98 28.13
C THR A 130 14.51 -19.22 27.19
N ASP A 131 14.93 -18.92 25.96
CA ASP A 131 14.14 -18.15 25.02
C ASP A 131 13.14 -19.04 24.25
N PRO A 132 11.86 -18.62 24.14
CA PRO A 132 10.89 -19.37 23.35
C PRO A 132 11.23 -19.31 21.86
N PRO A 133 10.90 -20.36 21.07
CA PRO A 133 11.10 -20.38 19.63
C PRO A 133 10.49 -19.15 18.96
N LEU A 134 11.16 -18.65 17.93
CA LEU A 134 10.77 -17.43 17.23
C LEU A 134 9.88 -17.73 16.02
N ALA A 135 8.83 -16.94 15.84
CA ALA A 135 7.95 -17.03 14.70
C ALA A 135 7.66 -15.63 14.13
N PHE A 136 7.64 -15.53 12.82
CA PHE A 136 7.35 -14.30 12.07
C PHE A 136 6.08 -14.47 11.27
N LEU A 137 5.17 -13.52 11.42
CA LEU A 137 3.90 -13.47 10.69
C LEU A 137 3.90 -12.27 9.74
N CYS A 138 3.89 -12.53 8.44
CA CYS A 138 3.50 -11.55 7.44
C CYS A 138 1.98 -11.47 7.37
N VAL A 139 1.43 -10.30 7.63
CA VAL A 139 -0.02 -10.06 7.57
C VAL A 139 -0.39 -9.68 6.14
N GLY A 140 -1.37 -10.36 5.56
CA GLY A 140 -1.97 -9.98 4.28
C GLY A 140 -2.87 -8.74 4.42
N GLY A 141 -3.18 -8.13 3.31
CA GLY A 141 -3.99 -6.91 3.25
C GLY A 141 -4.73 -6.76 1.93
N GLU A 142 -4.85 -5.53 1.48
CA GLU A 142 -5.67 -5.05 0.38
C GLU A 142 -5.08 -5.30 -1.02
N GLY A 143 -4.10 -6.11 -1.13
CA GLY A 143 -3.44 -6.38 -2.42
C GLY A 143 -3.97 -7.60 -3.16
N PRO A 144 -3.24 -8.01 -4.20
CA PRO A 144 -3.50 -9.26 -4.89
C PRO A 144 -3.35 -10.46 -3.95
N ALA A 145 -3.81 -11.62 -4.39
CA ALA A 145 -3.69 -12.85 -3.62
C ALA A 145 -2.24 -13.13 -3.20
N LEU A 146 -2.06 -13.61 -1.98
CA LEU A 146 -0.74 -14.01 -1.51
C LEU A 146 -0.21 -15.19 -2.33
N THR A 147 1.07 -15.11 -2.67
CA THR A 147 1.82 -16.19 -3.31
C THR A 147 2.81 -16.82 -2.34
N PRO A 148 3.32 -18.05 -2.61
CA PRO A 148 4.34 -18.68 -1.77
C PRO A 148 5.63 -17.86 -1.61
N ASP A 149 5.88 -16.91 -2.51
CA ASP A 149 7.06 -16.04 -2.48
C ASP A 149 7.13 -15.20 -1.21
N VAL A 150 5.99 -14.87 -0.62
CA VAL A 150 5.93 -14.12 0.65
C VAL A 150 6.70 -14.82 1.78
N VAL A 151 6.74 -16.16 1.79
CA VAL A 151 7.46 -16.93 2.82
C VAL A 151 8.82 -17.47 2.35
N THR A 152 9.22 -17.21 1.11
CA THR A 152 10.51 -17.68 0.55
C THR A 152 11.46 -16.53 0.27
N THR A 153 11.00 -15.47 -0.35
CA THR A 153 11.75 -14.27 -0.70
C THR A 153 11.30 -13.02 0.05
N GLY A 154 10.14 -13.09 0.71
CA GLY A 154 9.52 -12.02 1.49
C GLY A 154 8.47 -11.23 0.73
N GLY A 155 8.34 -11.44 -0.58
CA GLY A 155 7.40 -10.71 -1.41
C GLY A 155 7.51 -9.18 -1.24
N VAL A 156 6.47 -8.46 -1.63
CA VAL A 156 6.46 -6.98 -1.61
C VAL A 156 6.39 -6.41 -0.19
N HIS A 157 5.63 -7.06 0.71
CA HIS A 157 5.31 -6.47 2.02
C HIS A 157 6.24 -6.91 3.15
N CYS A 158 6.95 -8.03 3.02
CA CYS A 158 7.70 -8.67 4.08
C CYS A 158 9.11 -9.08 3.66
N ALA A 159 9.74 -8.33 2.74
CA ALA A 159 11.00 -8.71 2.10
C ALA A 159 12.14 -9.09 3.08
N LEU A 160 12.35 -8.32 4.14
CA LEU A 160 13.38 -8.62 5.13
C LEU A 160 13.00 -9.72 6.13
N MET A 161 11.73 -10.04 6.28
CA MET A 161 11.27 -11.07 7.21
C MET A 161 11.96 -12.40 6.93
N CYS A 162 12.05 -12.80 5.67
CA CYS A 162 12.66 -14.07 5.27
C CYS A 162 14.17 -14.11 5.57
N GLN A 163 14.89 -13.01 5.33
CA GLN A 163 16.32 -12.93 5.67
C GLN A 163 16.51 -13.00 7.19
N MET A 164 15.75 -12.22 7.94
CA MET A 164 15.80 -12.23 9.40
C MET A 164 15.45 -13.61 9.97
N ALA A 165 14.47 -14.29 9.39
CA ALA A 165 14.08 -15.63 9.82
C ALA A 165 15.19 -16.65 9.61
N LYS A 166 15.88 -16.60 8.46
CA LYS A 166 17.05 -17.42 8.19
C LYS A 166 18.15 -17.21 9.23
N ASP A 167 18.45 -15.94 9.54
CA ASP A 167 19.53 -15.59 10.48
C ASP A 167 19.21 -15.95 11.92
N ARG A 168 17.92 -15.99 12.28
CA ARG A 168 17.43 -16.20 13.66
C ARG A 168 16.83 -17.57 13.92
N GLY A 169 16.66 -18.40 12.89
CA GLY A 169 15.99 -19.70 13.03
C GLY A 169 14.51 -19.58 13.32
N ALA A 170 13.82 -18.62 12.67
CA ALA A 170 12.41 -18.39 12.91
C ALA A 170 11.50 -19.18 11.97
N LEU A 171 10.32 -19.57 12.45
CA LEU A 171 9.20 -20.01 11.62
C LEU A 171 8.68 -18.83 10.82
N ILE A 172 8.43 -19.01 9.53
CA ILE A 172 7.83 -17.97 8.68
C ILE A 172 6.41 -18.36 8.32
N VAL A 173 5.49 -17.44 8.54
CA VAL A 173 4.07 -17.62 8.22
C VAL A 173 3.57 -16.37 7.48
N ALA A 174 2.71 -16.56 6.48
CA ALA A 174 1.98 -15.49 5.83
C ALA A 174 0.49 -15.84 5.81
N LEU A 175 -0.35 -14.97 6.38
CA LEU A 175 -1.80 -15.14 6.40
C LEU A 175 -2.44 -14.24 5.35
N GLU A 176 -3.21 -14.81 4.44
CA GLU A 176 -4.01 -14.03 3.50
C GLU A 176 -5.20 -13.38 4.22
N HIS A 177 -5.52 -12.14 3.84
CA HIS A 177 -6.61 -11.41 4.47
C HIS A 177 -7.98 -11.93 4.00
N ARG A 178 -8.97 -12.00 4.92
CA ARG A 178 -10.36 -12.30 4.53
C ARG A 178 -10.86 -11.35 3.45
N PHE A 179 -11.64 -11.86 2.50
CA PHE A 179 -12.16 -11.16 1.33
C PHE A 179 -11.11 -10.72 0.30
N TYR A 180 -9.89 -11.25 0.37
CA TYR A 180 -8.84 -11.07 -0.63
C TYR A 180 -8.30 -12.42 -1.09
N GLY A 181 -7.84 -12.49 -2.33
CA GLY A 181 -7.30 -13.71 -2.91
C GLY A 181 -8.26 -14.89 -2.81
N ALA A 182 -7.75 -16.05 -2.45
CA ALA A 182 -8.55 -17.26 -2.29
C ALA A 182 -9.24 -17.35 -0.91
N SER A 183 -9.04 -16.37 -0.03
CA SER A 183 -9.60 -16.32 1.32
C SER A 183 -10.97 -15.65 1.35
N GLN A 184 -11.96 -16.31 0.74
CA GLN A 184 -13.33 -15.80 0.60
C GLN A 184 -14.26 -16.43 1.62
N PRO A 185 -14.69 -15.67 2.68
CA PRO A 185 -15.58 -16.19 3.71
C PRO A 185 -16.98 -16.53 3.21
N THR A 186 -17.38 -15.88 2.12
CA THR A 186 -18.70 -15.99 1.50
C THR A 186 -18.55 -16.17 -0.01
N GLY A 187 -19.63 -16.55 -0.68
CA GLY A 187 -19.61 -16.79 -2.12
C GLY A 187 -19.77 -15.52 -2.99
N ASP A 188 -19.83 -14.35 -2.37
CA ASP A 188 -20.00 -13.06 -3.05
C ASP A 188 -19.45 -11.88 -2.24
N LEU A 189 -19.46 -10.68 -2.85
CA LEU A 189 -19.08 -9.40 -2.24
C LEU A 189 -20.31 -8.49 -2.01
N SER A 190 -21.48 -9.07 -1.75
CA SER A 190 -22.69 -8.31 -1.39
C SER A 190 -22.51 -7.57 -0.06
N LEU A 191 -23.38 -6.61 0.24
CA LEU A 191 -23.37 -5.91 1.53
C LEU A 191 -23.59 -6.86 2.72
N GLN A 192 -24.36 -7.92 2.51
CA GLN A 192 -24.58 -8.96 3.50
C GLN A 192 -23.28 -9.70 3.80
N SER A 193 -22.43 -9.92 2.81
CA SER A 193 -21.14 -10.58 2.93
C SER A 193 -20.08 -9.62 3.48
N LEU A 194 -19.97 -8.43 2.90
CA LEU A 194 -18.95 -7.44 3.27
C LEU A 194 -19.08 -6.93 4.72
N ARG A 195 -20.23 -7.11 5.39
CA ARG A 195 -20.34 -6.81 6.83
C ARG A 195 -19.33 -7.59 7.69
N PHE A 196 -18.82 -8.73 7.19
CA PHE A 196 -17.79 -9.53 7.84
C PHE A 196 -16.37 -9.12 7.46
N LEU A 197 -16.22 -8.16 6.54
CA LEU A 197 -14.94 -7.56 6.20
C LEU A 197 -14.69 -6.36 7.11
N SER A 198 -13.81 -6.54 8.08
CA SER A 198 -13.32 -5.46 8.93
C SER A 198 -11.94 -5.79 9.49
N SER A 199 -11.20 -4.76 9.87
CA SER A 199 -9.90 -4.89 10.52
C SER A 199 -9.98 -5.70 11.83
N THR A 200 -11.07 -5.59 12.58
CA THR A 200 -11.27 -6.35 13.82
C THR A 200 -11.42 -7.85 13.57
N GLN A 201 -12.14 -8.22 12.52
CA GLN A 201 -12.27 -9.61 12.11
C GLN A 201 -10.92 -10.19 11.65
N ALA A 202 -10.17 -9.42 10.83
CA ALA A 202 -8.86 -9.82 10.34
C ALA A 202 -7.84 -10.01 11.49
N LEU A 203 -7.89 -9.16 12.51
CA LEU A 203 -7.07 -9.31 13.72
C LEU A 203 -7.41 -10.61 14.48
N ALA A 204 -8.68 -10.94 14.57
CA ALA A 204 -9.12 -12.18 15.22
C ALA A 204 -8.71 -13.43 14.42
N ASP A 205 -8.78 -13.37 13.08
CA ASP A 205 -8.25 -14.44 12.21
C ASP A 205 -6.76 -14.69 12.48
N ALA A 206 -5.96 -13.63 12.53
CA ALA A 206 -4.53 -13.73 12.79
C ALA A 206 -4.25 -14.32 14.20
N ALA A 207 -5.01 -13.89 15.20
CA ALA A 207 -4.88 -14.41 16.55
C ALA A 207 -5.25 -15.92 16.64
N ALA A 208 -6.28 -16.35 15.92
CA ALA A 208 -6.67 -17.75 15.84
C ALA A 208 -5.59 -18.60 15.14
N LEU A 209 -5.01 -18.12 14.03
CA LEU A 209 -3.89 -18.80 13.37
C LEU A 209 -2.68 -18.94 14.31
N ILE A 210 -2.27 -17.86 14.98
CA ILE A 210 -1.16 -17.87 15.94
C ILE A 210 -1.43 -18.91 17.03
N THR A 211 -2.63 -18.95 17.58
CA THR A 211 -3.03 -19.91 18.62
C THR A 211 -2.92 -21.35 18.13
N SER A 212 -3.41 -21.63 16.91
CA SER A 212 -3.31 -22.95 16.28
C SER A 212 -1.87 -23.38 16.05
N LEU A 213 -1.02 -22.46 15.53
CA LEU A 213 0.38 -22.75 15.27
C LEU A 213 1.21 -22.87 16.57
N ASN A 214 0.87 -22.16 17.63
CA ASN A 214 1.48 -22.36 18.95
C ASN A 214 1.21 -23.78 19.47
N ALA A 215 0.01 -24.31 19.27
CA ALA A 215 -0.31 -25.69 19.64
C ALA A 215 0.49 -26.71 18.80
N GLN A 216 0.77 -26.41 17.55
CA GLN A 216 1.47 -27.31 16.62
C GLN A 216 3.00 -27.24 16.74
N TYR A 217 3.58 -26.03 16.87
CA TYR A 217 5.02 -25.77 16.79
C TYR A 217 5.64 -25.31 18.12
N GLY A 218 4.86 -24.92 19.11
CA GLY A 218 5.32 -24.32 20.37
C GLY A 218 6.06 -25.26 21.33
N GLY A 219 6.24 -26.50 20.93
CA GLY A 219 7.01 -27.50 21.66
C GLY A 219 6.19 -28.34 22.64
N ALA A 220 6.24 -29.63 22.45
CA ALA A 220 5.68 -30.60 23.36
C ALA A 220 6.73 -31.69 23.65
N HIS A 221 7.34 -31.60 24.80
CA HIS A 221 7.57 -32.82 25.58
C HIS A 221 7.01 -32.56 26.99
N GLY A 222 5.75 -33.01 27.20
CA GLY A 222 5.19 -33.26 28.53
C GLY A 222 4.95 -32.01 29.41
N GLY A 223 3.90 -31.26 29.13
CA GLY A 223 3.29 -30.41 30.17
C GLY A 223 3.65 -28.92 30.11
N GLY A 224 3.00 -28.21 29.26
CA GLY A 224 3.01 -26.76 29.19
C GLY A 224 3.60 -26.26 27.86
N GLY A 225 2.76 -26.27 26.83
CA GLY A 225 3.12 -25.73 25.52
C GLY A 225 3.57 -24.27 25.64
N GLY A 226 4.89 -24.03 25.58
CA GLY A 226 5.43 -22.68 25.57
C GLY A 226 5.01 -21.97 24.29
N ALA A 227 4.33 -20.84 24.42
CA ALA A 227 3.99 -20.02 23.25
C ALA A 227 5.26 -19.58 22.52
N MET A 228 5.26 -19.66 21.19
CA MET A 228 6.33 -19.07 20.40
C MET A 228 6.37 -17.54 20.57
N ARG A 229 7.53 -16.94 20.36
CA ARG A 229 7.67 -15.49 20.36
C ARG A 229 7.34 -14.96 18.96
N TRP A 230 6.14 -14.45 18.79
CA TRP A 230 5.67 -13.94 17.50
C TRP A 230 6.07 -12.49 17.27
N VAL A 231 6.52 -12.19 16.04
CA VAL A 231 6.69 -10.83 15.52
C VAL A 231 5.84 -10.71 14.27
N SER A 232 4.94 -9.73 14.24
CA SER A 232 4.12 -9.43 13.07
C SER A 232 4.81 -8.42 12.15
N PHE A 233 4.68 -8.62 10.84
CA PHE A 233 5.23 -7.76 9.79
C PHE A 233 4.11 -7.36 8.84
N GLY A 234 4.15 -6.13 8.35
CA GLY A 234 3.27 -5.63 7.32
C GLY A 234 3.70 -4.26 6.83
N GLY A 235 3.28 -3.92 5.62
CA GLY A 235 3.45 -2.59 5.03
C GLY A 235 2.10 -1.99 4.66
N SER A 236 1.93 -0.66 4.70
CA SER A 236 0.65 0.01 4.40
C SER A 236 -0.48 -0.44 5.35
N TYR A 237 -1.67 -0.79 4.87
CA TYR A 237 -2.74 -1.35 5.69
C TYR A 237 -2.34 -2.65 6.43
N PRO A 238 -1.64 -3.64 5.84
CA PRO A 238 -1.04 -4.73 6.61
C PRO A 238 -0.12 -4.27 7.73
N GLY A 239 0.58 -3.15 7.58
CA GLY A 239 1.35 -2.52 8.65
C GLY A 239 0.48 -2.01 9.80
N MET A 240 -0.68 -1.40 9.48
CA MET A 240 -1.68 -1.06 10.49
C MET A 240 -2.13 -2.32 11.25
N VAL A 241 -2.52 -3.38 10.52
CA VAL A 241 -2.97 -4.65 11.11
C VAL A 241 -1.87 -5.28 11.97
N ALA A 242 -0.61 -5.29 11.50
CA ALA A 242 0.53 -5.82 12.27
C ALA A 242 0.71 -5.07 13.59
N SER A 243 0.63 -3.73 13.59
CA SER A 243 0.73 -2.90 14.79
C SER A 243 -0.47 -3.11 15.74
N TRP A 244 -1.68 -3.19 15.18
CA TRP A 244 -2.91 -3.40 15.96
C TRP A 244 -3.01 -4.82 16.51
N LEU A 245 -2.42 -5.80 15.85
CA LEU A 245 -2.30 -7.17 16.38
C LEU A 245 -1.46 -7.18 17.66
N ARG A 246 -0.32 -6.46 17.66
CA ARG A 246 0.47 -6.24 18.88
C ARG A 246 -0.32 -5.48 19.96
N LEU A 247 -1.10 -4.47 19.57
CA LEU A 247 -1.92 -3.68 20.49
C LEU A 247 -3.03 -4.51 21.16
N LYS A 248 -3.77 -5.30 20.37
CA LYS A 248 -4.99 -5.99 20.83
C LYS A 248 -4.69 -7.38 21.40
N PHE A 249 -3.61 -8.03 20.96
CA PHE A 249 -3.23 -9.39 21.38
C PHE A 249 -1.77 -9.42 21.92
N PRO A 250 -1.45 -8.58 22.95
CA PRO A 250 -0.09 -8.48 23.47
C PRO A 250 0.42 -9.77 24.12
N HIS A 251 -0.48 -10.68 24.48
CA HIS A 251 -0.16 -12.00 25.02
C HIS A 251 0.22 -13.02 23.93
N LEU A 252 -0.16 -12.79 22.68
CA LEU A 252 0.19 -13.62 21.53
C LEU A 252 1.36 -13.04 20.74
N VAL A 253 1.36 -11.74 20.49
CA VAL A 253 2.34 -11.06 19.64
C VAL A 253 3.31 -10.26 20.49
N HIS A 254 4.60 -10.61 20.41
CA HIS A 254 5.66 -9.98 21.20
C HIS A 254 6.06 -8.60 20.67
N ALA A 255 6.17 -8.45 19.35
CA ALA A 255 6.57 -7.22 18.68
C ALA A 255 5.94 -7.10 17.30
N ALA A 256 6.00 -5.92 16.70
CA ALA A 256 5.55 -5.69 15.33
C ALA A 256 6.51 -4.80 14.55
N VAL A 257 6.57 -5.02 13.24
CA VAL A 257 7.20 -4.12 12.25
C VAL A 257 6.10 -3.65 11.31
N ALA A 258 5.77 -2.38 11.40
CA ALA A 258 4.64 -1.73 10.73
C ALA A 258 5.19 -0.67 9.77
N SER A 259 5.60 -1.10 8.57
CA SER A 259 6.24 -0.22 7.59
C SER A 259 5.22 0.66 6.90
N SER A 260 5.49 1.97 6.81
CA SER A 260 4.61 2.94 6.11
C SER A 260 3.13 2.76 6.49
N ALA A 261 2.87 2.57 7.78
CA ALA A 261 1.57 2.19 8.31
C ALA A 261 0.74 3.41 8.68
N PRO A 262 -0.34 3.72 7.94
CA PRO A 262 -1.17 4.90 8.17
C PRO A 262 -2.11 4.72 9.37
N VAL A 263 -1.56 4.54 10.57
CA VAL A 263 -2.32 4.19 11.80
C VAL A 263 -3.32 5.26 12.24
N GLN A 264 -3.13 6.50 11.82
CA GLN A 264 -4.11 7.55 11.97
C GLN A 264 -5.07 7.53 10.78
N ALA A 265 -6.23 6.92 10.94
CA ALA A 265 -7.28 7.02 9.95
C ALA A 265 -7.70 8.48 9.74
N GLN A 266 -7.77 8.92 8.51
CA GLN A 266 -8.09 10.29 8.14
C GLN A 266 -8.96 10.28 6.89
N LEU A 267 -10.09 10.97 6.95
CA LEU A 267 -11.03 11.00 5.84
C LEU A 267 -10.40 11.70 4.63
N GLU A 268 -9.86 12.91 4.82
CA GLU A 268 -9.27 13.73 3.78
C GLU A 268 -7.75 13.82 3.92
N MET A 269 -7.02 13.39 2.89
CA MET A 269 -5.56 13.33 2.84
C MET A 269 -4.96 14.44 1.96
N ARG A 270 -5.18 15.71 2.32
CA ARG A 270 -4.65 16.89 1.57
C ARG A 270 -3.13 16.85 1.41
N GLY A 271 -2.43 16.44 2.44
CA GLY A 271 -0.97 16.43 2.45
C GLY A 271 -0.34 15.35 1.58
N TYR A 272 -1.10 14.37 1.11
CA TYR A 272 -0.55 13.26 0.34
C TYR A 272 0.20 13.76 -0.92
N ASP A 273 -0.51 14.46 -1.78
CA ASP A 273 0.07 14.99 -3.03
C ASP A 273 1.03 16.17 -2.79
N GLU A 274 0.97 16.83 -1.62
CA GLU A 274 1.99 17.79 -1.20
C GLU A 274 3.35 17.12 -0.99
N VAL A 275 3.36 15.94 -0.34
CA VAL A 275 4.60 15.16 -0.15
C VAL A 275 5.13 14.65 -1.48
N VAL A 276 4.25 14.26 -2.42
CA VAL A 276 4.68 13.89 -3.78
C VAL A 276 5.35 15.09 -4.46
N GLY A 277 4.79 16.29 -4.34
CA GLY A 277 5.39 17.52 -4.84
C GLY A 277 6.76 17.83 -4.22
N ASP A 278 6.85 17.71 -2.90
CA ASP A 278 8.13 17.88 -2.16
C ASP A 278 9.18 16.86 -2.65
N ALA A 279 8.78 15.60 -2.89
CA ALA A 279 9.68 14.57 -3.40
C ALA A 279 10.16 14.83 -4.84
N LEU A 280 9.30 15.38 -5.70
CA LEU A 280 9.68 15.81 -7.05
C LEU A 280 10.65 17.00 -7.07
N ALA A 281 10.71 17.77 -5.98
CA ALA A 281 11.67 18.86 -5.81
C ALA A 281 12.99 18.41 -5.16
N GLU A 282 13.04 17.23 -4.53
CA GLU A 282 14.14 16.76 -3.69
C GLU A 282 15.29 16.18 -4.51
N ALA A 283 16.47 16.83 -4.44
CA ALA A 283 17.64 16.45 -5.24
C ALA A 283 18.22 15.08 -4.86
N ASP A 284 18.16 14.70 -3.60
CA ASP A 284 18.75 13.43 -3.11
C ASP A 284 18.05 12.19 -3.71
N VAL A 285 16.80 12.33 -4.13
CA VAL A 285 16.04 11.27 -4.80
C VAL A 285 15.95 11.45 -6.32
N GLY A 286 16.64 12.44 -6.87
CA GLY A 286 16.67 12.69 -8.31
C GLY A 286 15.66 13.73 -8.81
N GLY A 287 14.94 14.38 -7.89
CA GLY A 287 14.07 15.51 -8.18
C GLY A 287 14.83 16.82 -8.39
N SER A 288 14.10 17.88 -8.69
CA SER A 288 14.62 19.25 -8.75
C SER A 288 13.50 20.29 -8.68
N PRO A 289 13.78 21.53 -8.25
CA PRO A 289 12.81 22.62 -8.35
C PRO A 289 12.26 22.81 -9.76
N ALA A 290 13.11 22.66 -10.80
CA ALA A 290 12.67 22.75 -12.20
C ALA A 290 11.70 21.64 -12.59
N CYS A 291 11.84 20.44 -12.02
CA CYS A 291 10.92 19.33 -12.24
C CYS A 291 9.52 19.67 -11.73
N VAL A 292 9.40 20.03 -10.46
CA VAL A 292 8.09 20.36 -9.86
C VAL A 292 7.45 21.58 -10.49
N ASP A 293 8.24 22.61 -10.85
CA ASP A 293 7.74 23.79 -11.55
C ASP A 293 7.15 23.44 -12.91
N ASN A 294 7.78 22.52 -13.66
CA ASN A 294 7.28 22.08 -14.96
C ASN A 294 6.04 21.18 -14.80
N VAL A 295 5.96 20.38 -13.75
CA VAL A 295 4.73 19.64 -13.42
C VAL A 295 3.57 20.60 -13.15
N ILE A 296 3.75 21.62 -12.30
CA ILE A 296 2.74 22.63 -11.99
C ILE A 296 2.27 23.33 -13.27
N LYS A 297 3.20 23.76 -14.16
CA LYS A 297 2.85 24.41 -15.43
C LYS A 297 2.09 23.47 -16.36
N ALA A 298 2.50 22.19 -16.44
CA ALA A 298 1.82 21.21 -17.28
C ALA A 298 0.37 21.01 -16.82
N PHE A 299 0.13 20.88 -15.51
CA PHE A 299 -1.22 20.75 -14.97
C PHE A 299 -2.04 22.04 -15.12
N ALA A 300 -1.44 23.22 -15.03
CA ALA A 300 -2.10 24.49 -15.35
C ALA A 300 -2.58 24.52 -16.82
N HIS A 301 -1.74 24.09 -17.77
CA HIS A 301 -2.15 23.95 -19.18
C HIS A 301 -3.28 22.92 -19.37
N VAL A 302 -3.26 21.81 -18.64
CA VAL A 302 -4.37 20.82 -18.65
C VAL A 302 -5.66 21.51 -18.16
N SER A 303 -5.61 22.30 -17.08
CA SER A 303 -6.74 23.05 -16.56
C SER A 303 -7.34 23.99 -17.62
N ASP A 304 -6.51 24.81 -18.24
CA ASP A 304 -6.94 25.76 -19.29
C ASP A 304 -7.62 25.03 -20.46
N LEU A 305 -7.06 23.91 -20.89
CA LEU A 305 -7.61 23.13 -21.99
C LEU A 305 -8.93 22.42 -21.59
N LEU A 306 -9.06 21.94 -20.37
CA LEU A 306 -10.30 21.33 -19.89
C LEU A 306 -11.47 22.31 -19.87
N ALA A 307 -11.23 23.60 -19.75
CA ALA A 307 -12.26 24.63 -19.73
C ALA A 307 -13.06 24.74 -21.04
N THR A 308 -12.46 24.38 -22.18
CA THR A 308 -13.08 24.57 -23.50
C THR A 308 -13.31 23.25 -24.26
N PRO A 309 -14.36 23.15 -25.11
CA PRO A 309 -14.56 21.95 -25.93
C PRO A 309 -13.36 21.64 -26.85
N ALA A 310 -12.80 22.65 -27.49
CA ALA A 310 -11.63 22.47 -28.38
C ALA A 310 -10.38 22.01 -27.60
N GLY A 311 -10.18 22.55 -26.40
CA GLY A 311 -9.09 22.14 -25.51
C GLY A 311 -9.26 20.68 -25.06
N ARG A 312 -10.48 20.26 -24.69
CA ARG A 312 -10.75 18.85 -24.34
C ARG A 312 -10.46 17.90 -25.50
N SER A 313 -10.85 18.26 -26.73
CA SER A 313 -10.50 17.47 -27.91
C SER A 313 -8.99 17.36 -28.12
N ARG A 314 -8.25 18.44 -27.86
CA ARG A 314 -6.78 18.44 -27.91
C ARG A 314 -6.20 17.50 -26.83
N LEU A 315 -6.69 17.54 -25.60
CA LEU A 315 -6.23 16.64 -24.53
C LEU A 315 -6.51 15.17 -24.88
N VAL A 316 -7.70 14.86 -25.40
CA VAL A 316 -8.03 13.49 -25.86
C VAL A 316 -7.00 12.97 -26.86
N ALA A 317 -6.62 13.80 -27.83
CA ALA A 317 -5.62 13.43 -28.83
C ALA A 317 -4.21 13.31 -28.25
N SER A 318 -3.78 14.32 -27.45
CA SER A 318 -2.42 14.38 -26.91
C SER A 318 -2.11 13.26 -25.90
N PHE A 319 -3.09 12.89 -25.08
CA PHE A 319 -2.94 11.89 -24.01
C PHE A 319 -3.50 10.52 -24.40
N HIS A 320 -3.97 10.34 -25.61
CA HIS A 320 -4.58 9.08 -26.07
C HIS A 320 -5.65 8.62 -25.09
N VAL A 321 -6.66 9.48 -24.81
CA VAL A 321 -7.78 9.15 -23.93
C VAL A 321 -8.69 8.13 -24.61
N CYS A 322 -9.12 7.11 -23.87
CA CYS A 322 -10.02 6.08 -24.40
C CYS A 322 -11.36 6.67 -24.86
N ALA A 323 -11.95 6.07 -25.87
CA ALA A 323 -13.34 6.35 -26.21
C ALA A 323 -14.24 5.87 -25.06
N VAL A 324 -15.16 6.70 -24.65
CA VAL A 324 -16.18 6.37 -23.64
C VAL A 324 -17.45 5.95 -24.38
N GLU A 325 -17.95 4.77 -24.05
CA GLU A 325 -19.26 4.33 -24.55
C GLU A 325 -20.35 5.10 -23.80
N THR A 326 -20.96 6.08 -24.44
CA THR A 326 -22.08 6.83 -23.87
C THR A 326 -23.37 6.52 -24.62
N GLU A 327 -24.47 6.44 -23.89
CA GLU A 327 -25.83 6.32 -24.48
C GLU A 327 -26.24 7.59 -25.24
N ILE A 328 -25.52 8.69 -25.03
CA ILE A 328 -25.78 10.01 -25.64
C ILE A 328 -24.87 10.17 -26.86
N PRO A 329 -25.39 10.22 -28.07
CA PRO A 329 -24.56 10.43 -29.28
C PRO A 329 -23.76 11.73 -29.22
N ASN A 330 -22.50 11.68 -29.66
CA ASN A 330 -21.58 12.83 -29.74
C ASN A 330 -21.10 13.43 -28.40
N VAL A 331 -21.17 12.69 -27.29
CA VAL A 331 -20.52 13.08 -26.03
C VAL A 331 -19.08 12.58 -26.03
N GLY A 332 -18.13 13.50 -26.04
CA GLY A 332 -16.70 13.15 -25.99
C GLY A 332 -16.25 12.74 -24.58
N PRO A 333 -15.10 12.01 -24.47
CA PRO A 333 -14.64 11.40 -23.23
C PRO A 333 -14.50 12.36 -22.03
N LEU A 334 -14.17 13.62 -22.25
CA LEU A 334 -13.92 14.62 -21.20
C LEU A 334 -15.06 15.64 -21.04
N GLN A 335 -16.29 15.29 -21.41
CA GLN A 335 -17.43 16.22 -21.27
C GLN A 335 -17.95 16.26 -19.82
N ALA A 336 -18.10 15.12 -19.17
CA ALA A 336 -18.56 15.04 -17.80
C ALA A 336 -17.48 15.53 -16.81
N LEU A 337 -17.91 16.12 -15.68
CA LEU A 337 -16.99 16.52 -14.61
C LEU A 337 -16.28 15.30 -14.02
N ALA A 338 -17.01 14.19 -13.82
CA ALA A 338 -16.46 12.95 -13.32
C ALA A 338 -15.35 12.38 -14.22
N SER A 339 -15.56 12.34 -15.54
CA SER A 339 -14.53 11.91 -16.49
C SER A 339 -13.31 12.82 -16.52
N ARG A 340 -13.47 14.12 -16.24
CA ARG A 340 -12.35 15.06 -16.07
C ARG A 340 -11.58 14.78 -14.78
N ALA A 341 -12.29 14.43 -13.70
CA ALA A 341 -11.67 14.04 -12.44
C ALA A 341 -10.85 12.73 -12.61
N GLU A 342 -11.41 11.73 -13.28
CA GLU A 342 -10.71 10.49 -13.60
C GLU A 342 -9.45 10.75 -14.44
N PHE A 343 -9.55 11.61 -15.47
CA PHE A 343 -8.42 12.00 -16.30
C PHE A 343 -7.29 12.64 -15.48
N VAL A 344 -7.62 13.63 -14.64
CA VAL A 344 -6.64 14.29 -13.78
C VAL A 344 -6.03 13.31 -12.80
N SER A 345 -6.83 12.46 -12.17
CA SER A 345 -6.34 11.41 -11.27
C SER A 345 -5.37 10.47 -11.98
N ALA A 346 -5.70 10.01 -13.18
CA ALA A 346 -4.80 9.18 -13.98
C ALA A 346 -3.46 9.87 -14.31
N LEU A 347 -3.48 11.18 -14.56
CA LEU A 347 -2.25 11.95 -14.80
C LEU A 347 -1.39 12.10 -13.54
N THR A 348 -1.97 12.10 -12.34
CA THR A 348 -1.15 12.15 -11.11
C THR A 348 -0.45 10.83 -10.83
N GLU A 349 -0.99 9.71 -11.31
CA GLU A 349 -0.42 8.37 -11.14
C GLU A 349 0.85 8.11 -11.94
N VAL A 350 1.13 8.94 -12.95
CA VAL A 350 2.36 8.77 -13.74
C VAL A 350 3.63 9.12 -12.96
N PHE A 351 3.47 9.76 -11.80
CA PHE A 351 4.57 10.12 -10.91
C PHE A 351 4.74 9.10 -9.77
N PRO A 352 5.98 8.77 -9.37
CA PRO A 352 6.22 7.95 -8.19
C PRO A 352 5.63 8.63 -6.93
N ALA A 353 4.73 7.96 -6.22
CA ALA A 353 4.03 8.54 -5.09
C ALA A 353 4.46 7.94 -3.74
N GLN A 354 4.56 6.61 -3.64
CA GLN A 354 4.78 5.94 -2.35
C GLN A 354 6.23 5.49 -2.13
N SER A 355 6.97 5.32 -3.20
CA SER A 355 8.37 4.89 -3.13
C SER A 355 9.15 5.46 -4.30
N ASN A 356 10.46 5.49 -4.14
CA ASN A 356 11.40 5.79 -5.20
C ASN A 356 12.34 4.59 -5.36
N ASP A 357 12.30 3.94 -6.53
CA ASP A 357 13.19 2.84 -6.87
C ASP A 357 14.08 3.21 -8.07
N PRO A 358 15.28 3.77 -7.83
CA PRO A 358 16.20 4.12 -8.92
C PRO A 358 16.65 2.92 -9.77
N ALA A 359 16.51 1.69 -9.26
CA ALA A 359 16.85 0.49 -10.03
C ALA A 359 15.77 0.12 -11.05
N CYS A 360 14.58 0.63 -10.89
CA CYS A 360 13.47 0.46 -11.83
C CYS A 360 13.74 1.22 -13.15
N GLY A 361 14.29 2.44 -13.08
CA GLY A 361 14.68 3.26 -14.23
C GLY A 361 13.55 3.68 -15.16
N THR A 362 12.30 3.59 -14.68
CA THR A 362 11.11 4.03 -15.42
C THR A 362 10.35 5.13 -14.67
N PRO A 363 9.69 6.07 -15.36
CA PRO A 363 9.07 7.22 -14.71
C PRO A 363 8.03 6.89 -13.62
N GLY A 364 7.34 5.76 -13.74
CA GLY A 364 6.29 5.38 -12.76
C GLY A 364 6.82 4.92 -11.40
N CYS A 365 8.12 4.66 -11.26
CA CYS A 365 8.73 4.14 -10.03
C CYS A 365 10.06 4.82 -9.67
N ASP A 366 10.60 5.69 -10.54
CA ASP A 366 11.84 6.43 -10.33
C ASP A 366 11.60 7.93 -10.53
N ILE A 367 11.76 8.71 -9.46
CA ILE A 367 11.59 10.16 -9.46
C ILE A 367 12.56 10.82 -10.46
N ARG A 368 13.80 10.34 -10.54
CA ARG A 368 14.79 10.85 -11.50
C ARG A 368 14.30 10.67 -12.93
N ALA A 369 13.85 9.46 -13.28
CA ALA A 369 13.36 9.17 -14.61
C ALA A 369 12.14 10.04 -14.98
N ALA A 370 11.22 10.23 -14.04
CA ALA A 370 10.07 11.13 -14.23
C ALA A 370 10.52 12.59 -14.42
N CYS A 371 11.44 13.06 -13.59
CA CYS A 371 11.97 14.45 -13.66
C CYS A 371 12.83 14.68 -14.90
N ASP A 372 13.60 13.71 -15.36
CA ASP A 372 14.35 13.81 -16.62
C ASP A 372 13.41 14.03 -17.81
N VAL A 373 12.28 13.32 -17.85
CA VAL A 373 11.23 13.57 -18.86
C VAL A 373 10.64 14.98 -18.71
N MET A 374 10.24 15.37 -17.49
CA MET A 374 9.59 16.66 -17.26
C MET A 374 10.52 17.86 -17.48
N THR A 375 11.82 17.69 -17.36
CA THR A 375 12.82 18.74 -17.65
C THR A 375 13.41 18.67 -19.06
N GLY A 376 13.18 17.57 -19.79
CA GLY A 376 13.79 17.30 -21.11
C GLY A 376 15.24 16.82 -21.02
N ALA A 377 15.72 16.44 -19.84
CA ALA A 377 17.07 15.96 -19.63
C ALA A 377 17.30 14.52 -20.16
N ASP A 378 16.24 13.77 -20.39
CA ASP A 378 16.28 12.40 -20.91
C ASP A 378 16.72 12.29 -22.38
N GLY A 379 16.97 13.44 -23.07
CA GLY A 379 17.39 13.48 -24.47
C GLY A 379 16.34 12.92 -25.44
N GLY A 380 15.11 12.75 -24.97
CA GLY A 380 14.00 12.32 -25.81
C GLY A 380 13.88 13.30 -26.97
N ALA A 381 14.10 12.80 -28.18
CA ALA A 381 13.96 13.61 -29.38
C ALA A 381 12.60 14.30 -29.36
N ASP A 382 12.62 15.64 -29.35
CA ASP A 382 11.47 16.50 -29.55
C ASP A 382 11.00 16.40 -31.04
N GLY A 383 11.00 15.16 -31.55
CA GLY A 383 10.60 14.79 -32.89
C GLY A 383 9.15 14.35 -32.90
N GLY A 384 8.24 15.29 -33.06
CA GLY A 384 6.94 14.96 -33.63
C GLY A 384 7.15 14.15 -34.92
N ALA A 385 6.44 13.01 -35.02
CA ALA A 385 6.44 12.15 -36.22
C ALA A 385 5.91 12.87 -37.47
N ASP A 386 5.55 14.14 -37.38
CA ASP A 386 5.20 15.03 -38.47
C ASP A 386 6.37 16.02 -38.67
N GLY A 387 7.15 15.77 -39.73
CA GLY A 387 8.32 16.52 -40.16
C GLY A 387 8.14 18.05 -40.34
N GLY A 388 7.69 18.71 -39.27
CA GLY A 388 7.64 20.17 -39.16
C GLY A 388 8.99 20.71 -38.73
N VAL A 389 9.66 21.39 -39.64
CA VAL A 389 10.88 22.17 -39.45
C VAL A 389 10.63 23.28 -38.41
N GLY A 390 11.00 23.04 -37.17
CA GLY A 390 10.94 24.03 -36.10
C GLY A 390 11.51 23.42 -34.82
N GLY A 391 12.82 23.54 -34.62
CA GLY A 391 13.51 23.07 -33.40
C GLY A 391 13.16 23.91 -32.17
N GLY A 392 11.91 23.87 -31.74
CA GLY A 392 11.44 24.41 -30.46
C GLY A 392 11.50 23.34 -29.40
N ALA A 393 11.96 23.70 -28.19
CA ALA A 393 11.90 22.82 -27.03
C ALA A 393 10.45 22.37 -26.78
N SER A 394 10.22 21.08 -26.46
CA SER A 394 8.89 20.56 -26.12
C SER A 394 8.29 21.32 -24.94
N THR A 395 6.99 21.58 -25.01
CA THR A 395 6.26 22.22 -23.93
C THR A 395 6.10 21.28 -22.75
N GLU A 396 5.86 21.81 -21.55
CA GLU A 396 5.61 21.03 -20.35
C GLU A 396 4.41 20.08 -20.53
N LEU A 397 3.39 20.49 -21.29
CA LEU A 397 2.24 19.65 -21.62
C LEU A 397 2.63 18.44 -22.49
N GLU A 398 3.49 18.65 -23.51
CA GLU A 398 3.97 17.57 -24.38
C GLU A 398 4.84 16.57 -23.61
N ARG A 399 5.64 17.06 -22.66
CA ARG A 399 6.44 16.22 -21.76
C ARG A 399 5.54 15.39 -20.83
N LEU A 400 4.49 15.99 -20.25
CA LEU A 400 3.52 15.27 -19.44
C LEU A 400 2.77 14.22 -20.28
N ALA A 401 2.39 14.52 -21.50
CA ALA A 401 1.74 13.55 -22.40
C ALA A 401 2.68 12.39 -22.75
N ARG A 402 3.97 12.67 -22.98
CA ARG A 402 5.00 11.63 -23.19
C ARG A 402 5.19 10.78 -21.95
N LEU A 403 5.27 11.39 -20.78
CA LEU A 403 5.35 10.70 -19.48
C LEU A 403 4.15 9.77 -19.28
N SER A 404 2.94 10.26 -19.53
CA SER A 404 1.70 9.49 -19.48
C SER A 404 1.74 8.27 -20.42
N LYS A 405 2.18 8.48 -21.68
CA LYS A 405 2.33 7.39 -22.65
C LYS A 405 3.33 6.33 -22.18
N MET A 406 4.44 6.74 -21.57
CA MET A 406 5.43 5.80 -21.01
C MET A 406 4.86 5.02 -19.83
N ALA A 407 4.18 5.70 -18.90
CA ALA A 407 3.59 5.08 -17.70
C ALA A 407 2.47 4.10 -18.06
N PHE A 408 1.63 4.44 -19.04
CA PHE A 408 0.54 3.55 -19.50
C PHE A 408 0.96 2.54 -20.60
N GLY A 409 2.25 2.48 -20.94
CA GLY A 409 2.74 1.52 -21.94
C GLY A 409 2.16 1.74 -23.34
N GLY A 410 1.73 2.97 -23.65
CA GLY A 410 1.10 3.33 -24.92
C GLY A 410 -0.39 2.99 -25.03
N GLU A 411 -0.98 2.42 -23.99
CA GLU A 411 -2.44 2.21 -23.93
C GLU A 411 -3.18 3.54 -23.72
N CYS A 412 -4.48 3.58 -24.03
CA CYS A 412 -5.27 4.78 -23.84
C CYS A 412 -5.59 5.01 -22.34
N VAL A 413 -5.71 6.28 -21.95
CA VAL A 413 -6.10 6.70 -20.60
C VAL A 413 -7.60 6.52 -20.45
N ASP A 414 -8.01 5.64 -19.54
CA ASP A 414 -9.42 5.42 -19.23
C ASP A 414 -9.98 6.54 -18.35
N VAL A 415 -11.17 7.01 -18.70
CA VAL A 415 -11.87 8.11 -18.02
C VAL A 415 -13.37 7.80 -17.85
N ASP A 416 -13.75 6.54 -18.02
CA ASP A 416 -15.15 6.10 -17.92
C ASP A 416 -15.56 5.91 -16.47
N HIS A 417 -15.89 7.00 -15.79
CA HIS A 417 -16.34 7.01 -14.40
C HIS A 417 -17.53 6.07 -14.14
N ASP A 418 -18.52 6.06 -15.03
CA ASP A 418 -19.72 5.26 -14.81
C ASP A 418 -19.43 3.76 -14.94
N SER A 419 -18.56 3.37 -15.87
CA SER A 419 -18.06 2.00 -15.98
C SER A 419 -17.27 1.59 -14.74
N ASN A 420 -16.43 2.48 -14.20
CA ASN A 420 -15.65 2.22 -12.99
C ASN A 420 -16.55 2.06 -11.76
N VAL A 421 -17.52 2.94 -11.58
CA VAL A 421 -18.53 2.82 -10.51
C VAL A 421 -19.33 1.53 -10.63
N LYS A 422 -19.74 1.15 -11.85
CA LYS A 422 -20.47 -0.10 -12.11
C LYS A 422 -19.62 -1.32 -11.80
N HIS A 423 -18.33 -1.28 -12.15
CA HIS A 423 -17.38 -2.34 -11.79
C HIS A 423 -17.26 -2.50 -10.27
N LEU A 424 -17.01 -1.42 -9.55
CA LEU A 424 -16.96 -1.42 -8.08
C LEU A 424 -18.29 -1.83 -7.44
N ALA A 425 -19.42 -1.58 -8.09
CA ALA A 425 -20.73 -1.98 -7.59
C ALA A 425 -21.06 -3.47 -7.80
N SER A 426 -20.27 -4.20 -8.60
CA SER A 426 -20.48 -5.64 -8.80
C SER A 426 -20.21 -6.41 -7.51
N ALA A 427 -21.20 -7.18 -7.09
CA ALA A 427 -21.10 -8.06 -5.92
C ALA A 427 -20.55 -9.45 -6.25
N GLU A 428 -20.19 -9.70 -7.49
CA GLU A 428 -19.64 -10.98 -7.93
C GLU A 428 -18.17 -11.11 -7.51
N LEU A 429 -17.75 -12.32 -7.20
CA LEU A 429 -16.32 -12.59 -7.01
C LEU A 429 -15.57 -12.40 -8.33
N PRO A 430 -14.37 -11.80 -8.29
CA PRO A 430 -13.58 -11.58 -9.51
C PRO A 430 -13.27 -12.90 -10.24
N VAL A 431 -13.27 -12.90 -11.56
CA VAL A 431 -12.91 -14.07 -12.36
C VAL A 431 -11.46 -14.48 -12.07
N GLY A 432 -11.25 -15.75 -11.74
CA GLY A 432 -9.92 -16.29 -11.39
C GLY A 432 -9.50 -16.01 -9.94
N TRP A 433 -10.42 -15.62 -9.07
CA TRP A 433 -10.14 -15.40 -7.66
C TRP A 433 -9.52 -16.61 -6.95
N GLU A 434 -9.91 -17.83 -7.35
CA GLU A 434 -9.40 -19.09 -6.80
C GLU A 434 -7.89 -19.25 -7.05
N ASP A 435 -7.42 -18.79 -8.20
CA ASP A 435 -6.01 -18.84 -8.59
C ASP A 435 -5.23 -17.57 -8.20
N GLY A 436 -5.89 -16.61 -7.55
CA GLY A 436 -5.30 -15.35 -7.14
C GLY A 436 -5.22 -14.28 -8.21
N ALA A 437 -5.89 -14.46 -9.36
CA ALA A 437 -5.92 -13.47 -10.44
C ALA A 437 -7.06 -12.44 -10.28
N GLY A 438 -7.79 -12.49 -9.18
CA GLY A 438 -8.94 -11.63 -8.94
C GLY A 438 -8.54 -10.23 -8.53
N ASP A 439 -9.39 -9.29 -8.91
CA ASP A 439 -9.35 -7.90 -8.48
C ASP A 439 -10.30 -7.71 -7.29
N PHE A 440 -9.77 -7.23 -6.18
CA PHE A 440 -10.50 -7.06 -4.92
C PHE A 440 -10.73 -5.58 -4.58
N GLU A 441 -10.76 -4.71 -5.58
CA GLU A 441 -10.97 -3.27 -5.42
C GLU A 441 -12.24 -2.97 -4.62
N ARG A 442 -13.34 -3.69 -4.86
CA ARG A 442 -14.57 -3.54 -4.09
C ARG A 442 -14.39 -3.80 -2.60
N SER A 443 -13.59 -4.81 -2.21
CA SER A 443 -13.30 -5.13 -0.81
C SER A 443 -12.52 -4.00 -0.13
N TRP A 444 -11.49 -3.49 -0.78
CA TRP A 444 -10.74 -2.36 -0.25
C TRP A 444 -11.59 -1.08 -0.20
N PHE A 445 -12.34 -0.82 -1.26
CA PHE A 445 -13.24 0.34 -1.30
C PHE A 445 -14.30 0.30 -0.18
N TRP A 446 -14.79 -0.91 0.17
CA TRP A 446 -15.63 -1.09 1.36
C TRP A 446 -14.92 -0.65 2.64
N GLN A 447 -13.67 -1.07 2.84
CA GLN A 447 -12.91 -0.72 4.05
C GLN A 447 -12.61 0.77 4.14
N THR A 448 -12.32 1.44 3.03
CA THR A 448 -12.14 2.90 3.04
C THR A 448 -13.42 3.63 3.38
N CYS A 449 -14.57 3.23 2.82
CA CYS A 449 -15.86 3.82 3.13
C CYS A 449 -16.31 3.57 4.57
N THR A 450 -15.92 2.44 5.20
CA THR A 450 -16.48 2.01 6.49
C THR A 450 -15.52 2.11 7.67
N GLU A 451 -14.19 2.15 7.41
CA GLU A 451 -13.19 2.12 8.48
C GLU A 451 -12.16 3.27 8.41
N PHE A 452 -11.63 3.66 7.23
CA PHE A 452 -10.39 4.43 7.19
C PHE A 452 -10.46 5.78 6.51
N GLY A 453 -11.23 5.93 5.44
CA GLY A 453 -11.17 7.08 4.54
C GLY A 453 -9.94 7.01 3.63
N PHE A 454 -8.95 7.86 3.89
CA PHE A 454 -7.71 8.01 3.12
C PHE A 454 -7.90 8.59 1.71
N TYR A 455 -8.94 9.41 1.52
CA TYR A 455 -9.19 10.07 0.24
C TYR A 455 -8.19 11.21 0.03
N GLN A 456 -7.30 11.06 -0.94
CA GLN A 456 -6.33 12.10 -1.28
C GLN A 456 -7.05 13.16 -2.08
N THR A 457 -6.83 14.40 -1.70
CA THR A 457 -7.48 15.56 -2.31
C THR A 457 -6.43 16.59 -2.69
N CYS A 458 -6.68 17.24 -3.81
CA CYS A 458 -5.87 18.33 -4.30
C CYS A 458 -6.78 19.56 -4.43
N VAL A 459 -6.76 20.41 -3.42
CA VAL A 459 -7.70 21.52 -3.25
C VAL A 459 -6.99 22.86 -3.27
N ASP A 460 -7.73 23.92 -3.57
CA ASP A 460 -7.23 25.29 -3.56
C ASP A 460 -6.58 25.64 -2.22
N GLY A 461 -5.43 26.30 -2.28
CA GLY A 461 -4.66 26.69 -1.10
C GLY A 461 -3.79 25.57 -0.51
N SER A 462 -3.82 24.36 -1.06
CA SER A 462 -2.82 23.32 -0.76
C SER A 462 -1.54 23.53 -1.61
N ARG A 463 -0.43 22.87 -1.19
CA ARG A 463 0.81 22.82 -1.98
C ARG A 463 0.83 21.68 -3.00
N CYS A 464 -0.33 21.05 -3.26
CA CYS A 464 -0.46 20.00 -4.26
C CYS A 464 -0.03 20.51 -5.64
N PRO A 465 0.91 19.87 -6.34
CA PRO A 465 1.36 20.30 -7.65
C PRO A 465 0.39 19.97 -8.79
N PHE A 466 -0.68 19.26 -8.49
CA PHE A 466 -1.64 18.70 -9.44
C PHE A 466 -3.00 19.40 -9.44
N ILE A 467 -3.08 20.63 -8.93
CA ILE A 467 -4.34 21.41 -8.90
C ILE A 467 -4.74 21.78 -10.33
N VAL A 468 -5.88 21.25 -10.79
CA VAL A 468 -6.29 21.44 -12.19
C VAL A 468 -7.73 21.88 -12.34
N VAL A 469 -8.66 21.25 -11.66
CA VAL A 469 -10.09 21.49 -11.87
C VAL A 469 -10.74 21.78 -10.55
N PRO A 470 -11.36 22.95 -10.39
CA PRO A 470 -12.21 23.18 -9.24
C PRO A 470 -13.24 22.03 -9.08
N ASN A 471 -13.31 21.44 -7.90
CA ASN A 471 -14.21 20.35 -7.54
C ASN A 471 -13.98 18.98 -8.20
N ALA A 472 -12.84 18.74 -8.88
CA ALA A 472 -12.56 17.45 -9.50
C ALA A 472 -11.90 16.44 -8.54
N GLN A 473 -11.08 16.91 -7.59
CA GLN A 473 -10.35 16.07 -6.65
C GLN A 473 -10.74 16.45 -5.20
N THR A 474 -12.04 16.54 -4.95
CA THR A 474 -12.59 16.92 -3.65
C THR A 474 -12.97 15.71 -2.81
N LEU A 475 -13.11 15.93 -1.51
CA LEU A 475 -13.61 14.92 -0.61
C LEU A 475 -15.04 14.49 -1.01
N ASP A 476 -15.90 15.44 -1.37
CA ASP A 476 -17.28 15.16 -1.76
C ASP A 476 -17.36 14.24 -2.98
N PHE A 477 -16.51 14.46 -3.99
CA PHE A 477 -16.42 13.59 -5.15
C PHE A 477 -16.07 12.15 -4.75
N ASN A 478 -15.05 11.97 -3.91
CA ASN A 478 -14.63 10.65 -3.47
C ASN A 478 -15.68 9.95 -2.60
N THR A 479 -16.33 10.66 -1.70
CA THR A 479 -17.31 10.06 -0.77
C THR A 479 -18.64 9.77 -1.44
N GLU A 480 -19.04 10.53 -2.48
CA GLU A 480 -20.21 10.23 -3.29
C GLU A 480 -20.13 8.86 -3.95
N VAL A 481 -18.94 8.43 -4.35
CA VAL A 481 -18.72 7.09 -4.94
C VAL A 481 -19.09 5.99 -3.95
N CYS A 482 -18.82 6.15 -2.64
CA CYS A 482 -19.26 5.18 -1.63
C CYS A 482 -20.80 4.97 -1.67
N ALA A 483 -21.56 6.05 -1.80
CA ALA A 483 -23.01 5.97 -1.88
C ALA A 483 -23.50 5.34 -3.19
N LYS A 484 -22.83 5.63 -4.30
CA LYS A 484 -23.14 5.03 -5.62
C LYS A 484 -22.87 3.53 -5.64
N VAL A 485 -21.75 3.10 -5.06
CA VAL A 485 -21.29 1.69 -5.07
C VAL A 485 -22.05 0.82 -4.09
N PHE A 486 -22.31 1.33 -2.88
CA PHE A 486 -22.89 0.56 -1.77
C PHE A 486 -24.35 0.95 -1.43
N GLY A 487 -24.99 1.77 -2.28
CA GLY A 487 -26.35 2.24 -2.04
C GLY A 487 -26.40 3.26 -0.91
N ASN A 488 -27.61 3.54 -0.40
CA ASN A 488 -27.89 4.58 0.62
C ASN A 488 -27.13 4.40 1.98
N MET A 489 -25.89 3.97 1.94
CA MET A 489 -24.99 4.22 3.06
C MET A 489 -24.88 5.74 3.16
N SER A 490 -25.64 6.31 4.10
CA SER A 490 -25.63 7.75 4.33
C SER A 490 -24.18 8.20 4.51
N VAL A 491 -23.66 8.89 3.51
CA VAL A 491 -22.29 9.40 3.46
C VAL A 491 -21.95 10.09 4.79
N ALA A 492 -22.87 10.92 5.30
CA ALA A 492 -22.70 11.66 6.55
C ALA A 492 -22.60 10.78 7.83
N GLY A 493 -23.16 9.59 7.85
CA GLY A 493 -23.19 8.77 9.08
C GLY A 493 -22.15 7.64 9.12
N VAL A 494 -21.84 7.06 7.98
CA VAL A 494 -20.91 5.91 7.89
C VAL A 494 -19.51 6.38 7.54
N VAL A 495 -19.36 7.12 6.45
CA VAL A 495 -18.05 7.54 5.95
C VAL A 495 -17.41 8.58 6.88
N ASP A 496 -18.13 9.62 7.27
CA ASP A 496 -17.61 10.67 8.16
C ASP A 496 -17.20 10.12 9.54
N GLY A 497 -17.94 9.14 10.04
CA GLY A 497 -17.62 8.49 11.32
C GLY A 497 -16.56 7.39 11.22
N ALA A 498 -16.20 6.92 10.03
CA ALA A 498 -15.33 5.76 9.84
C ALA A 498 -13.95 5.97 10.46
N ALA A 499 -13.25 7.01 10.05
CA ALA A 499 -11.93 7.37 10.56
C ALA A 499 -11.94 7.60 12.09
N THR A 500 -12.96 8.30 12.60
CA THR A 500 -13.10 8.53 14.04
C THR A 500 -13.27 7.22 14.80
N ARG A 501 -14.12 6.31 14.32
CA ARG A 501 -14.32 5.00 14.97
C ARG A 501 -13.01 4.19 14.99
N SER A 502 -12.25 4.17 13.90
CA SER A 502 -10.98 3.49 13.83
C SER A 502 -9.95 4.10 14.79
N ASN A 503 -9.82 5.42 14.83
CA ASN A 503 -8.90 6.09 15.73
C ASN A 503 -9.26 5.88 17.21
N VAL A 504 -10.54 5.92 17.57
CA VAL A 504 -10.99 5.57 18.94
C VAL A 504 -10.65 4.11 19.28
N ARG A 505 -10.83 3.21 18.33
CA ARG A 505 -10.57 1.77 18.55
C ARG A 505 -9.10 1.43 18.70
N TYR A 506 -8.23 2.06 17.92
CA TYR A 506 -6.81 1.71 17.80
C TYR A 506 -5.85 2.74 18.37
N GLY A 507 -6.34 3.92 18.72
CA GLY A 507 -5.57 5.00 19.32
C GLY A 507 -4.97 6.00 18.32
N GLY A 508 -5.09 5.78 17.02
CA GLY A 508 -4.54 6.66 15.99
C GLY A 508 -3.05 6.94 16.22
N TRP A 509 -2.67 8.21 16.33
CA TRP A 509 -1.30 8.60 16.65
C TRP A 509 -0.84 8.25 18.10
N HIS A 510 -1.73 7.75 18.95
CA HIS A 510 -1.43 7.40 20.33
C HIS A 510 -1.89 5.96 20.66
N PRO A 511 -1.39 4.94 19.95
CA PRO A 511 -1.93 3.58 20.08
C PRO A 511 -1.67 2.93 21.44
N GLY A 512 -0.83 3.50 22.30
CA GLY A 512 -0.51 2.94 23.61
C GLY A 512 0.20 1.59 23.57
N SER A 513 0.58 1.09 22.39
CA SER A 513 1.32 -0.16 22.23
C SER A 513 2.82 0.05 22.44
N THR A 514 3.50 -1.04 22.83
CA THR A 514 4.96 -1.07 22.98
C THR A 514 5.54 -2.13 22.05
N ARG A 515 6.85 -2.03 21.74
CA ARG A 515 7.55 -3.00 20.88
C ARG A 515 7.00 -3.01 19.44
N VAL A 516 6.64 -1.86 18.94
CA VAL A 516 6.28 -1.65 17.54
C VAL A 516 7.31 -0.73 16.90
N LEU A 517 7.82 -1.14 15.76
CA LEU A 517 8.70 -0.33 14.92
C LEU A 517 7.88 0.17 13.72
N PHE A 518 7.92 1.47 13.47
CA PHE A 518 7.24 2.13 12.36
C PHE A 518 8.28 2.74 11.40
N PRO A 519 8.89 1.97 10.50
CA PRO A 519 9.75 2.54 9.47
C PRO A 519 8.90 3.19 8.37
N SER A 520 9.32 4.38 7.93
CA SER A 520 8.68 5.12 6.85
C SER A 520 9.73 5.78 5.97
N GLY A 521 9.48 5.82 4.66
CA GLY A 521 10.37 6.45 3.69
C GLY A 521 10.27 7.98 3.72
N GLY A 522 11.38 8.67 3.41
CA GLY A 522 11.40 10.14 3.36
C GLY A 522 10.49 10.74 2.29
N VAL A 523 10.24 10.01 1.20
CA VAL A 523 9.34 10.43 0.10
C VAL A 523 7.96 9.79 0.17
N ASP A 524 7.72 8.91 1.15
CA ASP A 524 6.45 8.24 1.33
C ASP A 524 5.38 9.20 1.89
N PRO A 525 4.29 9.49 1.16
CA PRO A 525 3.25 10.39 1.64
C PRO A 525 2.44 9.84 2.81
N TRP A 526 2.44 8.53 3.05
CA TRP A 526 1.79 7.93 4.22
C TRP A 526 2.48 8.30 5.53
N ARG A 527 3.74 8.79 5.47
CA ARG A 527 4.46 9.31 6.65
C ARG A 527 3.68 10.35 7.44
N LEU A 528 2.75 11.06 6.82
CA LEU A 528 1.92 12.09 7.46
C LEU A 528 0.95 11.53 8.50
N VAL A 529 0.59 10.27 8.38
CA VAL A 529 -0.41 9.58 9.22
C VAL A 529 0.16 8.34 9.90
N ASP A 530 1.49 8.13 9.82
CA ASP A 530 2.22 7.16 10.62
C ASP A 530 2.83 7.79 11.90
N LEU A 531 3.46 6.97 12.74
CA LEU A 531 4.03 7.43 14.00
C LEU A 531 5.47 7.92 13.89
N TYR A 532 6.19 7.60 12.83
CA TYR A 532 7.61 7.90 12.71
C TYR A 532 7.90 9.43 12.76
N PHE A 533 7.11 10.21 12.05
CA PHE A 533 7.33 11.66 11.93
C PHE A 533 6.97 12.46 13.20
N ARG A 534 6.14 11.94 14.09
CA ARG A 534 5.75 12.66 15.30
C ARG A 534 6.64 12.44 16.51
N MET A 535 7.46 11.38 16.51
CA MET A 535 8.41 11.13 17.60
C MET A 535 9.72 11.92 17.44
N GLY A 536 9.95 12.58 16.33
CA GLY A 536 11.18 13.31 16.00
C GLY A 536 11.11 14.84 16.09
N ASN A 537 9.97 15.42 16.49
CA ASN A 537 9.80 16.87 16.69
C ASN A 537 9.59 17.19 18.15
#